data_04fa53ce07d18ac7c1b332ce47978ccc
#
_entry.id   04fa53ce07d18ac7c1b332ce47978ccc
#
_cell.length_a   1.000
_cell.length_b   1.000
_cell.length_c   1.000
_cell.angle_alpha   90.00
_cell.angle_beta   90.00
_cell.angle_gamma   90.00
#
_symmetry.space_group_name_H-M   'P 1'
#
loop_
_entity.id
_entity.type
_entity.pdbx_description
1 polymer ?
#
loop_
_entity_poly.entity_id
_entity_poly.type
_entity_poly.pdbx_seq_one_letter_code
_entity_poly.pdbx_strand_id
1 'polypeptide(L)'
;MYFSDVATKLVNHAQQNLRAQFEHVEDIALFNQAKVLDAFKEYNLGQRHFAPTNGYGYDDIGRDTLCKIFAHIFACDEAIVSPLIVSGTHALSLTLFGLLQSGDEMVSISGAPYDTLQTIIKGDNIG
;
A
#
# COMPACT_ATOMS: atom_id res chain seq x y z
N MET A 1 -28.76 -8.06 20.27
CA MET A 1 -27.89 -8.09 21.46
C MET A 1 -27.95 -6.71 22.09
N TYR A 2 -28.50 -6.58 23.29
CA TYR A 2 -28.63 -5.27 23.96
C TYR A 2 -27.45 -5.11 24.92
N PHE A 3 -26.70 -4.02 24.77
CA PHE A 3 -25.65 -3.66 25.72
C PHE A 3 -26.27 -3.15 27.03
N SER A 4 -25.60 -3.33 28.16
CA SER A 4 -26.02 -2.74 29.42
C SER A 4 -25.98 -1.21 29.36
N ASP A 5 -26.83 -0.53 30.13
CA ASP A 5 -26.85 0.95 30.21
C ASP A 5 -25.46 1.53 30.58
N VAL A 6 -24.73 0.81 31.43
CA VAL A 6 -23.37 1.20 31.85
C VAL A 6 -22.42 1.15 30.67
N ALA A 7 -22.43 0.07 29.87
CA ALA A 7 -21.60 -0.06 28.70
C ALA A 7 -21.92 1.04 27.66
N THR A 8 -23.19 1.31 27.43
CA THR A 8 -23.65 2.38 26.51
C THR A 8 -23.14 3.75 26.95
N LYS A 9 -23.24 4.08 28.26
CA LYS A 9 -22.74 5.34 28.79
C LYS A 9 -21.22 5.47 28.64
N LEU A 10 -20.46 4.41 28.90
CA LEU A 10 -19.01 4.41 28.74
C LEU A 10 -18.59 4.62 27.29
N VAL A 11 -19.22 3.93 26.36
CA VAL A 11 -18.95 4.10 24.92
C VAL A 11 -19.26 5.53 24.46
N ASN A 12 -20.42 6.07 24.82
CA ASN A 12 -20.80 7.44 24.44
C ASN A 12 -19.82 8.47 25.00
N HIS A 13 -19.39 8.30 26.25
CA HIS A 13 -18.39 9.18 26.86
C HIS A 13 -17.04 9.10 26.14
N ALA A 14 -16.57 7.89 25.83
CA ALA A 14 -15.34 7.70 25.08
C ALA A 14 -15.42 8.33 23.68
N GLN A 15 -16.53 8.14 22.95
CA GLN A 15 -16.75 8.74 21.64
C GLN A 15 -16.74 10.27 21.69
N GLN A 16 -17.35 10.87 22.71
CA GLN A 16 -17.32 12.34 22.88
C GLN A 16 -15.91 12.85 23.12
N ASN A 17 -15.14 12.17 23.97
CA ASN A 17 -13.75 12.55 24.28
C ASN A 17 -12.80 12.40 23.09
N LEU A 18 -13.08 11.46 22.18
CA LEU A 18 -12.25 11.16 21.01
C LEU A 18 -12.76 11.81 19.71
N ARG A 19 -13.77 12.66 19.80
CA ARG A 19 -14.41 13.24 18.61
C ARG A 19 -13.42 13.96 17.70
N ALA A 20 -12.56 14.80 18.26
CA ALA A 20 -11.57 15.55 17.48
C ALA A 20 -10.56 14.64 16.78
N GLN A 21 -10.18 13.52 17.40
CA GLN A 21 -9.29 12.52 16.81
C GLN A 21 -9.98 11.79 15.64
N PHE A 22 -11.25 11.45 15.79
CA PHE A 22 -12.02 10.84 14.69
C PHE A 22 -12.20 11.81 13.53
N GLU A 23 -12.58 13.05 13.78
CA GLU A 23 -12.70 14.09 12.74
C GLU A 23 -11.37 14.25 11.97
N HIS A 24 -10.24 14.28 12.65
CA HIS A 24 -8.92 14.35 12.00
C HIS A 24 -8.63 13.12 11.11
N VAL A 25 -8.97 11.92 11.58
CA VAL A 25 -8.82 10.68 10.77
C VAL A 25 -9.74 10.70 9.56
N GLU A 26 -10.98 11.18 9.72
CA GLU A 26 -11.95 11.31 8.63
C GLU A 26 -11.48 12.31 7.57
N ASP A 27 -10.90 13.45 7.97
CA ASP A 27 -10.33 14.43 7.04
C ASP A 27 -9.18 13.83 6.21
N ILE A 28 -8.28 13.08 6.85
CA ILE A 28 -7.20 12.36 6.15
C ILE A 28 -7.79 11.32 5.18
N ALA A 29 -8.79 10.57 5.61
CA ALA A 29 -9.44 9.56 4.78
C ALA A 29 -10.12 10.20 3.57
N LEU A 30 -10.84 11.31 3.75
CA LEU A 30 -11.50 12.06 2.68
C LEU A 30 -10.49 12.59 1.66
N PHE A 31 -9.40 13.19 2.13
CA PHE A 31 -8.32 13.68 1.25
C PHE A 31 -7.73 12.55 0.40
N ASN A 32 -7.40 11.42 1.01
CA ASN A 32 -6.83 10.29 0.28
C ASN A 32 -7.84 9.63 -0.67
N GLN A 33 -9.10 9.55 -0.27
CA GLN A 33 -10.17 9.02 -1.14
C GLN A 33 -10.38 9.91 -2.38
N ALA A 34 -10.37 11.24 -2.21
CA ALA A 34 -10.47 12.18 -3.31
C ALA A 34 -9.31 11.98 -4.31
N LYS A 35 -8.07 11.84 -3.81
CA LYS A 35 -6.88 11.58 -4.63
C LYS A 35 -7.00 10.29 -5.45
N VAL A 36 -7.52 9.22 -4.85
CA VAL A 36 -7.77 7.94 -5.56
C VAL A 36 -8.83 8.10 -6.65
N LEU A 37 -9.94 8.77 -6.33
CA LEU A 37 -11.03 9.00 -7.30
C LEU A 37 -10.59 9.89 -8.46
N ASP A 38 -9.73 10.87 -8.22
CA ASP A 38 -9.18 11.71 -9.27
C ASP A 38 -8.27 10.92 -10.21
N ALA A 39 -7.44 10.02 -9.67
CA ALA A 39 -6.66 9.09 -10.50
C ALA A 39 -7.57 8.18 -11.36
N PHE A 40 -8.66 7.67 -10.80
CA PHE A 40 -9.64 6.87 -11.56
C PHE A 40 -10.26 7.65 -12.72
N LYS A 41 -10.57 8.93 -12.51
CA LYS A 41 -11.10 9.80 -13.56
C LYS A 41 -10.05 10.11 -14.62
N GLU A 42 -8.83 10.46 -14.19
CA GLU A 42 -7.72 10.78 -15.10
C GLU A 42 -7.44 9.65 -16.09
N TYR A 43 -7.42 8.41 -15.61
CA TYR A 43 -7.17 7.23 -16.45
C TYR A 43 -8.45 6.61 -17.03
N ASN A 44 -9.60 7.27 -16.92
CA ASN A 44 -10.89 6.80 -17.44
C ASN A 44 -11.19 5.35 -17.06
N LEU A 45 -10.99 5.00 -15.78
CA LEU A 45 -11.23 3.66 -15.27
C LEU A 45 -12.68 3.23 -15.55
N GLY A 46 -12.87 2.11 -16.19
CA GLY A 46 -14.19 1.59 -16.54
C GLY A 46 -14.19 0.07 -16.69
N GLN A 47 -15.34 -0.50 -17.00
CA GLN A 47 -15.57 -1.96 -17.04
C GLN A 47 -14.55 -2.73 -17.90
N ARG A 48 -14.06 -2.15 -18.98
CA ARG A 48 -13.07 -2.77 -19.87
C ARG A 48 -11.77 -3.16 -19.16
N HIS A 49 -11.40 -2.45 -18.09
CA HIS A 49 -10.17 -2.70 -17.34
C HIS A 49 -10.27 -3.90 -16.40
N PHE A 50 -11.49 -4.41 -16.19
CA PHE A 50 -11.75 -5.59 -15.37
C PHE A 50 -11.99 -6.85 -16.22
N ALA A 51 -11.81 -6.75 -17.54
CA ALA A 51 -11.90 -7.90 -18.41
C ALA A 51 -10.77 -8.89 -18.13
N PRO A 52 -11.03 -10.20 -18.16
CA PRO A 52 -9.99 -11.19 -17.95
C PRO A 52 -8.95 -11.15 -19.07
N THR A 53 -7.68 -11.35 -18.71
CA THR A 53 -6.56 -11.43 -19.65
C THR A 53 -5.89 -12.80 -19.57
N ASN A 54 -4.98 -13.10 -20.52
CA ASN A 54 -4.21 -14.33 -20.50
C ASN A 54 -3.09 -14.36 -19.45
N GLY A 55 -2.82 -13.23 -18.77
CA GLY A 55 -1.80 -13.09 -17.74
C GLY A 55 -0.35 -12.98 -18.23
N TYR A 56 -0.11 -13.03 -19.54
CA TYR A 56 1.26 -12.93 -20.10
C TYR A 56 1.75 -11.49 -20.30
N GLY A 57 0.93 -10.50 -19.97
CA GLY A 57 1.32 -9.09 -20.03
C GLY A 57 1.22 -8.45 -21.40
N TYR A 58 0.69 -9.14 -22.38
CA TYR A 58 0.37 -8.58 -23.69
C TYR A 58 -1.06 -8.05 -23.68
N ASP A 59 -1.23 -6.77 -24.03
CA ASP A 59 -2.54 -6.09 -24.09
C ASP A 59 -3.35 -6.18 -22.77
N ASP A 60 -2.67 -6.19 -21.62
CA ASP A 60 -3.31 -6.19 -20.32
C ASP A 60 -3.62 -4.76 -19.86
N ILE A 61 -4.65 -4.19 -20.48
CA ILE A 61 -5.08 -2.81 -20.20
C ILE A 61 -5.42 -2.59 -18.72
N GLY A 62 -5.93 -3.59 -18.02
CA GLY A 62 -6.27 -3.50 -16.59
C GLY A 62 -5.03 -3.30 -15.74
N ARG A 63 -4.02 -4.13 -15.94
CA ARG A 63 -2.76 -4.06 -15.19
C ARG A 63 -1.99 -2.78 -15.52
N ASP A 64 -1.87 -2.44 -16.79
CA ASP A 64 -1.15 -1.24 -17.22
C ASP A 64 -1.80 0.03 -16.64
N THR A 65 -3.13 0.09 -16.65
CA THR A 65 -3.88 1.20 -16.04
C THR A 65 -3.72 1.22 -14.53
N LEU A 66 -3.71 0.06 -13.87
CA LEU A 66 -3.49 -0.04 -12.42
C LEU A 66 -2.11 0.51 -12.02
N CYS A 67 -1.06 0.17 -12.76
CA CYS A 67 0.28 0.72 -12.54
C CYS A 67 0.29 2.26 -12.66
N LYS A 68 -0.34 2.81 -13.68
CA LYS A 68 -0.46 4.27 -13.87
C LYS A 68 -1.25 4.95 -12.74
N ILE A 69 -2.33 4.34 -12.28
CA ILE A 69 -3.13 4.83 -11.15
C ILE A 69 -2.27 4.87 -9.88
N PHE A 70 -1.50 3.82 -9.60
CA PHE A 70 -0.59 3.81 -8.45
C PHE A 70 0.50 4.86 -8.57
N ALA A 71 1.13 5.00 -9.74
CA ALA A 71 2.13 6.04 -9.99
C ALA A 71 1.55 7.44 -9.72
N HIS A 72 0.35 7.72 -10.20
CA HIS A 72 -0.35 8.99 -9.97
C HIS A 72 -0.64 9.24 -8.48
N ILE A 73 -1.23 8.26 -7.78
CA ILE A 73 -1.59 8.37 -6.36
C ILE A 73 -0.36 8.65 -5.49
N PHE A 74 0.77 8.02 -5.80
CA PHE A 74 2.02 8.15 -5.03
C PHE A 74 2.96 9.22 -5.58
N ALA A 75 2.56 9.96 -6.63
CA ALA A 75 3.34 11.02 -7.28
C ALA A 75 4.74 10.54 -7.69
N CYS A 76 4.83 9.36 -8.29
CA CYS A 76 6.06 8.79 -8.86
C CYS A 76 5.90 8.63 -10.38
N ASP A 77 7.04 8.52 -11.08
CA ASP A 77 7.05 8.41 -12.54
C ASP A 77 6.41 7.11 -13.02
N GLU A 78 6.68 6.01 -12.31
CA GLU A 78 6.21 4.67 -12.65
C GLU A 78 5.90 3.85 -11.38
N ALA A 79 5.03 2.86 -11.52
CA ALA A 79 4.75 1.88 -10.47
C ALA A 79 4.63 0.47 -11.05
N ILE A 80 5.03 -0.52 -10.29
CA ILE A 80 4.87 -1.93 -10.63
C ILE A 80 3.86 -2.54 -9.66
N VAL A 81 2.67 -2.87 -10.16
CA VAL A 81 1.61 -3.54 -9.39
C VAL A 81 1.28 -4.85 -10.09
N SER A 82 1.58 -5.97 -9.42
CA SER A 82 1.42 -7.29 -10.03
C SER A 82 1.12 -8.35 -8.99
N PRO A 83 0.24 -9.33 -9.29
CA PRO A 83 0.02 -10.49 -8.43
C PRO A 83 1.26 -11.40 -8.31
N LEU A 84 2.27 -11.20 -9.15
CA LEU A 84 3.56 -11.91 -9.06
C LEU A 84 4.41 -11.37 -7.91
N ILE A 85 4.11 -10.20 -7.37
CA ILE A 85 4.70 -9.67 -6.13
C ILE A 85 3.83 -10.18 -4.97
N VAL A 86 4.20 -11.35 -4.44
CA VAL A 86 3.35 -12.16 -3.57
C VAL A 86 3.28 -11.68 -2.12
N SER A 87 4.13 -10.72 -1.71
CA SER A 87 4.15 -10.20 -0.33
C SER A 87 4.86 -8.86 -0.24
N GLY A 88 4.68 -8.14 0.88
CA GLY A 88 5.43 -6.92 1.17
C GLY A 88 6.94 -7.17 1.27
N THR A 89 7.37 -8.27 1.87
CA THR A 89 8.79 -8.67 1.91
C THR A 89 9.34 -8.88 0.50
N HIS A 90 8.57 -9.50 -0.40
CA HIS A 90 8.97 -9.66 -1.80
C HIS A 90 9.11 -8.30 -2.51
N ALA A 91 8.17 -7.38 -2.32
CA ALA A 91 8.26 -6.03 -2.89
C ALA A 91 9.52 -5.28 -2.42
N LEU A 92 9.80 -5.32 -1.11
CA LEU A 92 10.99 -4.70 -0.53
C LEU A 92 12.28 -5.35 -1.04
N SER A 93 12.30 -6.68 -1.15
CA SER A 93 13.45 -7.43 -1.68
C SER A 93 13.74 -7.06 -3.14
N LEU A 94 12.71 -7.00 -3.98
CA LEU A 94 12.84 -6.56 -5.38
C LEU A 94 13.42 -5.14 -5.48
N THR A 95 12.98 -4.24 -4.61
CA THR A 95 13.50 -2.88 -4.56
C THR A 95 14.97 -2.86 -4.17
N LEU A 96 15.35 -3.60 -3.11
CA LEU A 96 16.75 -3.67 -2.67
C LEU A 96 17.65 -4.27 -3.76
N PHE A 97 17.28 -5.39 -4.36
CA PHE A 97 18.05 -6.03 -5.43
C PHE A 97 18.09 -5.24 -6.74
N GLY A 98 17.09 -4.40 -6.98
CA GLY A 98 17.07 -3.51 -8.13
C GLY A 98 17.98 -2.28 -7.98
N LEU A 99 18.24 -1.85 -6.75
CA LEU A 99 18.98 -0.63 -6.44
C LEU A 99 20.41 -0.88 -5.91
N LEU A 100 20.64 -2.02 -5.27
CA LEU A 100 21.89 -2.33 -4.55
C LEU A 100 22.55 -3.57 -5.11
N GLN A 101 23.88 -3.58 -5.04
CA GLN A 101 24.73 -4.73 -5.35
C GLN A 101 25.41 -5.25 -4.09
N SER A 102 25.95 -6.46 -4.16
CA SER A 102 26.72 -7.02 -3.06
C SER A 102 27.95 -6.16 -2.76
N GLY A 103 28.05 -5.68 -1.52
CA GLY A 103 29.09 -4.77 -1.04
C GLY A 103 28.66 -3.31 -0.95
N ASP A 104 27.47 -2.95 -1.44
CA ASP A 104 26.93 -1.61 -1.23
C ASP A 104 26.52 -1.38 0.23
N GLU A 105 26.64 -0.15 0.70
CA GLU A 105 26.24 0.24 2.05
C GLU A 105 24.80 0.78 2.06
N MET A 106 24.00 0.29 3.00
CA MET A 106 22.65 0.78 3.27
C MET A 106 22.51 1.27 4.70
N VAL A 107 22.00 2.50 4.88
CA VAL A 107 21.77 3.08 6.19
C VAL A 107 20.28 3.13 6.50
N SER A 108 19.86 2.45 7.57
CA SER A 108 18.49 2.51 8.08
C SER A 108 18.35 3.62 9.12
N ILE A 109 17.76 4.75 8.73
CA ILE A 109 17.66 5.95 9.57
C ILE A 109 16.56 5.86 10.65
N SER A 110 15.58 4.97 10.47
CA SER A 110 14.42 4.81 11.37
C SER A 110 14.54 3.64 12.35
N GLY A 111 15.68 2.95 12.37
CA GLY A 111 15.93 1.79 13.22
C GLY A 111 16.23 0.52 12.41
N ALA A 112 16.34 -0.61 13.10
CA ALA A 112 16.67 -1.88 12.44
C ALA A 112 15.57 -2.27 11.43
N PRO A 113 15.96 -2.75 10.23
CA PRO A 113 15.01 -3.30 9.28
C PRO A 113 14.20 -4.45 9.89
N TYR A 114 13.00 -4.64 9.36
CA TYR A 114 12.14 -5.75 9.71
C TYR A 114 12.88 -7.10 9.64
N ASP A 115 12.63 -7.99 10.59
CA ASP A 115 13.43 -9.21 10.82
C ASP A 115 13.54 -10.10 9.58
N THR A 116 12.47 -10.29 8.80
CA THR A 116 12.52 -11.08 7.55
C THR A 116 13.40 -10.46 6.48
N LEU A 117 13.65 -9.15 6.51
CA LEU A 117 14.58 -8.47 5.60
C LEU A 117 16.03 -8.62 6.04
N GLN A 118 16.30 -8.90 7.31
CA GLN A 118 17.68 -9.03 7.80
C GLN A 118 18.43 -10.16 7.10
N THR A 119 17.78 -11.28 6.85
CA THR A 119 18.36 -12.42 6.09
C THR A 119 18.73 -11.99 4.67
N ILE A 120 17.87 -11.21 4.03
CA ILE A 120 18.11 -10.70 2.66
C ILE A 120 19.28 -9.71 2.62
N ILE A 121 19.34 -8.80 3.60
CA ILE A 121 20.37 -7.76 3.69
C ILE A 121 21.72 -8.34 4.09
N LYS A 122 21.76 -9.25 5.06
CA LYS A 122 23.02 -9.82 5.57
C LYS A 122 23.59 -10.93 4.70
N GLY A 123 22.77 -11.50 3.82
CA GLY A 123 23.21 -12.60 2.97
C GLY A 123 23.62 -13.83 3.76
N ASP A 124 22.97 -14.13 4.87
CA ASP A 124 23.27 -15.32 5.66
C ASP A 124 23.15 -16.53 4.75
N ASN A 125 24.29 -17.21 4.55
CA ASN A 125 24.36 -18.44 3.80
C ASN A 125 23.37 -19.42 4.42
N ILE A 126 22.26 -19.64 3.72
CA ILE A 126 21.42 -20.80 3.95
C ILE A 126 22.22 -21.97 3.41
N GLY A 127 23.04 -22.56 4.30
CA GLY A 127 23.76 -23.79 4.04
C GLY A 127 22.80 -24.98 3.97
#